data_464781cfac73e7ae76ce0cd973bd811a
#
_entry.id   464781cfac73e7ae76ce0cd973bd811a
#
_cell.length_a   1.000
_cell.length_b   1.000
_cell.length_c   1.000
_cell.angle_alpha   90.00
_cell.angle_beta   90.00
_cell.angle_gamma   90.00
#
_symmetry.space_group_name_H-M   'P 1'
#
loop_
_entity.id
_entity.type
_entity.pdbx_description
1 polymer ?
#
loop_
_entity_poly.entity_id
_entity_poly.type
_entity_poly.pdbx_seq_one_letter_code
_entity_poly.pdbx_strand_id
1 'polypeptide(L)'
;MISRWTSSSAKEESMPANNRKNPFLLAPALALAVLVLLLVFGFLEGEGGAKTSALVLIFTLLAFGVPLLLFCFLRGAKFSELFPMRAPKKKDLLLALAGFLTLIFLTAAIKYALFGGEFDYREISLYGFVLSFPASVGEWLLAFFAVALLPAIMEELTFRGAVYYEYRMAGVLTSAVMSSLLASLLSFSFAVFPLVFVSSLFFSILRFLTGNLAIPMLMHIAYGIYTITFEKYIWLMSISSESRTLFGVLCVVFGGISLYLFLHLAEKILRERAKTEESAPVRAPKHKHVLVLFDMLTAPTLWMLLCAYLIVAVVRLFA
;
A
#
# COMPACT_ATOMS: atom_id res chain seq x y z
N MET A 1 -7.73 31.56 45.21
CA MET A 1 -6.27 31.52 44.91
C MET A 1 -6.13 31.28 43.42
N ILE A 2 -6.23 32.37 42.68
CA ILE A 2 -6.06 32.43 41.22
C ILE A 2 -4.68 33.02 41.04
N SER A 3 -3.76 32.30 40.45
CA SER A 3 -2.60 32.84 39.73
C SER A 3 -1.50 31.79 39.58
N ARG A 4 -1.34 31.29 38.39
CA ARG A 4 -0.08 31.04 37.64
C ARG A 4 -0.33 30.10 36.46
N TRP A 5 -1.02 30.64 35.46
CA TRP A 5 -0.78 30.19 34.11
C TRP A 5 0.12 31.23 33.46
N THR A 6 1.41 31.16 33.76
CA THR A 6 2.42 31.91 33.01
C THR A 6 2.83 31.06 31.81
N SER A 7 2.36 31.47 30.66
CA SER A 7 3.03 31.46 29.36
C SER A 7 4.40 30.79 29.32
N SER A 8 4.45 29.50 29.12
CA SER A 8 5.53 28.88 28.37
C SER A 8 5.31 29.21 26.92
N SER A 9 5.84 30.32 26.45
CA SER A 9 6.04 30.62 25.04
C SER A 9 6.91 29.51 24.47
N ALA A 10 6.28 28.48 23.92
CA ALA A 10 6.96 27.60 22.99
C ALA A 10 7.54 28.54 21.91
N LYS A 11 8.87 28.68 21.91
CA LYS A 11 9.60 29.32 20.81
C LYS A 11 9.08 28.68 19.54
N GLU A 12 8.25 29.44 18.79
CA GLU A 12 8.05 29.22 17.38
C GLU A 12 9.45 29.35 16.77
N GLU A 13 10.15 28.24 16.63
CA GLU A 13 11.26 28.16 15.70
C GLU A 13 10.66 28.44 14.31
N SER A 14 10.61 29.72 13.98
CA SER A 14 10.39 30.21 12.63
C SER A 14 11.50 29.61 11.77
N MET A 15 11.22 28.52 11.08
CA MET A 15 12.12 28.06 10.02
C MET A 15 12.37 29.22 9.06
N PRO A 16 13.65 29.52 8.76
CA PRO A 16 13.99 30.63 7.88
C PRO A 16 13.26 30.46 6.55
N ALA A 17 12.54 31.49 6.15
CA ALA A 17 11.65 31.53 4.99
C ALA A 17 12.35 31.27 3.64
N ASN A 18 13.66 31.13 3.61
CA ASN A 18 14.45 31.17 2.38
C ASN A 18 14.91 29.80 1.86
N ASN A 19 14.45 28.66 2.42
CA ASN A 19 14.79 27.34 1.90
C ASN A 19 13.65 26.33 2.11
N ARG A 20 12.40 26.75 1.92
CA ARG A 20 11.26 25.82 1.94
C ARG A 20 11.26 24.97 0.66
N LYS A 21 12.10 23.94 0.66
CA LYS A 21 11.84 22.82 -0.22
C LYS A 21 10.46 22.29 0.16
N ASN A 22 9.55 22.22 -0.81
CA ASN A 22 8.22 21.66 -0.58
C ASN A 22 8.39 20.29 0.09
N PRO A 23 7.85 20.07 1.31
CA PRO A 23 8.08 18.83 2.06
C PRO A 23 7.49 17.59 1.38
N PHE A 24 6.63 17.79 0.36
CA PHE A 24 5.93 16.73 -0.36
C PHE A 24 6.54 16.40 -1.73
N LEU A 25 7.76 16.85 -2.04
CA LEU A 25 8.41 16.56 -3.32
C LEU A 25 9.00 15.15 -3.40
N LEU A 26 9.53 14.64 -2.29
CA LEU A 26 10.31 13.41 -2.30
C LEU A 26 9.44 12.16 -2.40
N ALA A 27 8.26 12.11 -1.80
CA ALA A 27 7.39 10.94 -1.85
C ALA A 27 6.85 10.64 -3.26
N PRO A 28 6.29 11.61 -4.03
CA PRO A 28 5.94 11.36 -5.42
C PRO A 28 7.16 11.12 -6.31
N ALA A 29 8.31 11.75 -6.03
CA ALA A 29 9.56 11.49 -6.76
C ALA A 29 10.05 10.05 -6.55
N LEU A 30 9.94 9.54 -5.32
CA LEU A 30 10.23 8.15 -5.00
C LEU A 30 9.34 7.20 -5.81
N ALA A 31 8.02 7.42 -5.79
CA ALA A 31 7.07 6.62 -6.56
C ALA A 31 7.30 6.71 -8.08
N LEU A 32 7.64 7.91 -8.59
CA LEU A 32 7.99 8.11 -10.00
C LEU A 32 9.26 7.34 -10.38
N ALA A 33 10.30 7.37 -9.54
CA ALA A 33 11.53 6.62 -9.79
C ALA A 33 11.27 5.10 -9.81
N VAL A 34 10.46 4.59 -8.89
CA VAL A 34 10.03 3.18 -8.88
C VAL A 34 9.27 2.86 -10.17
N LEU A 35 8.29 3.69 -10.55
CA LEU A 35 7.50 3.50 -11.77
C LEU A 35 8.38 3.45 -13.02
N VAL A 36 9.30 4.40 -13.16
CA VAL A 36 10.21 4.45 -14.33
C VAL A 36 11.11 3.22 -14.38
N LEU A 37 11.67 2.79 -13.25
CA LEU A 37 12.53 1.60 -13.20
C LEU A 37 11.74 0.32 -13.54
N LEU A 38 10.52 0.17 -13.02
CA LEU A 38 9.66 -0.97 -13.36
C LEU A 38 9.30 -0.99 -14.85
N LEU A 39 9.06 0.17 -15.46
CA LEU A 39 8.84 0.26 -16.91
C LEU A 39 10.08 -0.15 -17.70
N VAL A 40 11.26 0.37 -17.34
CA VAL A 40 12.53 0.02 -18.00
C VAL A 40 12.78 -1.49 -17.89
N PHE A 41 12.56 -2.06 -16.71
CA PHE A 41 12.73 -3.51 -16.50
C PHE A 41 11.67 -4.32 -17.24
N GLY A 42 10.43 -3.84 -17.37
CA GLY A 42 9.40 -4.48 -18.18
C GLY A 42 9.74 -4.61 -19.66
N PHE A 43 10.53 -3.66 -20.21
CA PHE A 43 11.06 -3.77 -21.58
C PHE A 43 12.22 -4.77 -21.72
N LEU A 44 12.87 -5.13 -20.62
CA LEU A 44 13.99 -6.08 -20.61
C LEU A 44 13.52 -7.52 -20.35
N GLU A 45 12.22 -7.71 -20.08
CA GLU A 45 11.65 -9.02 -19.81
C GLU A 45 11.60 -9.88 -21.09
N GLY A 46 12.12 -11.11 -20.96
CA GLY A 46 11.98 -12.13 -21.99
C GLY A 46 10.82 -13.07 -21.68
N GLU A 47 10.27 -13.74 -22.70
CA GLU A 47 9.17 -14.67 -22.56
C GLU A 47 9.52 -15.88 -21.66
N GLY A 48 8.68 -16.14 -20.65
CA GLY A 48 8.45 -17.46 -20.06
C GLY A 48 8.86 -17.79 -18.63
N GLY A 49 7.94 -18.30 -17.91
CA GLY A 49 7.99 -19.23 -16.75
C GLY A 49 8.91 -18.85 -15.57
N ALA A 50 9.73 -19.81 -15.11
CA ALA A 50 10.63 -19.67 -13.96
C ALA A 50 11.69 -18.57 -14.12
N LYS A 51 12.15 -18.30 -15.35
CA LYS A 51 13.09 -17.21 -15.63
C LYS A 51 12.49 -15.85 -15.33
N THR A 52 11.24 -15.65 -15.67
CA THR A 52 10.48 -14.42 -15.42
C THR A 52 10.36 -14.16 -13.92
N SER A 53 10.05 -15.16 -13.09
CA SER A 53 9.96 -15.00 -11.64
C SER A 53 11.30 -14.58 -11.01
N ALA A 54 12.42 -15.12 -11.48
CA ALA A 54 13.75 -14.72 -11.02
C ALA A 54 14.09 -13.28 -11.42
N LEU A 55 13.72 -12.87 -12.63
CA LEU A 55 13.91 -11.49 -13.11
C LEU A 55 13.05 -10.52 -12.31
N VAL A 56 11.79 -10.86 -12.04
CA VAL A 56 10.89 -10.04 -11.21
C VAL A 56 11.45 -9.82 -9.80
N LEU A 57 12.07 -10.83 -9.20
CA LEU A 57 12.79 -10.67 -7.92
C LEU A 57 13.87 -9.59 -7.99
N ILE A 58 14.76 -9.69 -8.97
CA ILE A 58 15.87 -8.76 -9.15
C ILE A 58 15.33 -7.35 -9.46
N PHE A 59 14.38 -7.25 -10.37
CA PHE A 59 13.82 -5.97 -10.78
C PHE A 59 13.03 -5.30 -9.66
N THR A 60 12.26 -6.05 -8.86
CA THR A 60 11.58 -5.51 -7.68
C THR A 60 12.59 -4.99 -6.67
N LEU A 61 13.65 -5.75 -6.38
CA LEU A 61 14.68 -5.31 -5.46
C LEU A 61 15.37 -4.03 -5.92
N LEU A 62 15.71 -3.92 -7.18
CA LEU A 62 16.37 -2.74 -7.75
C LEU A 62 15.42 -1.55 -7.88
N ALA A 63 14.20 -1.78 -8.40
CA ALA A 63 13.23 -0.72 -8.64
C ALA A 63 12.76 -0.03 -7.35
N PHE A 64 12.57 -0.79 -6.28
CA PHE A 64 12.19 -0.24 -4.99
C PHE A 64 13.40 0.11 -4.12
N GLY A 65 14.40 -0.78 -4.07
CA GLY A 65 15.54 -0.65 -3.15
C GLY A 65 16.39 0.58 -3.43
N VAL A 66 16.77 0.81 -4.70
CA VAL A 66 17.62 1.94 -5.07
C VAL A 66 16.94 3.29 -4.77
N PRO A 67 15.71 3.56 -5.24
CA PRO A 67 15.03 4.82 -4.90
C PRO A 67 14.75 4.99 -3.41
N LEU A 68 14.43 3.91 -2.70
CA LEU A 68 14.20 3.95 -1.25
C LEU A 68 15.46 4.32 -0.47
N LEU A 69 16.62 3.75 -0.82
CA LEU A 69 17.90 4.11 -0.22
C LEU A 69 18.25 5.56 -0.50
N LEU A 70 18.05 6.02 -1.75
CA LEU A 70 18.25 7.43 -2.10
C LEU A 70 17.32 8.35 -1.31
N PHE A 71 16.03 8.00 -1.16
CA PHE A 71 15.08 8.73 -0.34
C PHE A 71 15.55 8.84 1.11
N CYS A 72 15.97 7.72 1.73
CA CYS A 72 16.50 7.70 3.10
C CYS A 72 17.71 8.61 3.25
N PHE A 73 18.63 8.57 2.29
CA PHE A 73 19.82 9.43 2.27
C PHE A 73 19.44 10.91 2.16
N LEU A 74 18.58 11.27 1.22
CA LEU A 74 18.17 12.66 0.98
C LEU A 74 17.35 13.23 2.16
N ARG A 75 16.54 12.39 2.81
CA ARG A 75 15.71 12.80 3.94
C ARG A 75 16.48 12.97 5.25
N GLY A 76 17.55 12.20 5.43
CA GLY A 76 18.34 12.22 6.66
C GLY A 76 17.56 11.84 7.94
N ALA A 77 16.39 11.20 7.79
CA ALA A 77 15.56 10.79 8.91
C ALA A 77 16.09 9.48 9.53
N LYS A 78 15.86 9.28 10.82
CA LYS A 78 16.27 8.04 11.50
C LYS A 78 15.47 6.86 10.94
N PHE A 79 16.16 5.74 10.73
CA PHE A 79 15.55 4.51 10.21
C PHE A 79 14.35 4.05 11.06
N SER A 80 14.44 4.13 12.38
CA SER A 80 13.36 3.77 13.30
C SER A 80 12.13 4.67 13.22
N GLU A 81 12.27 5.90 12.71
CA GLU A 81 11.15 6.81 12.48
C GLU A 81 10.44 6.53 11.15
N LEU A 82 11.21 6.21 10.11
CA LEU A 82 10.68 5.82 8.81
C LEU A 82 10.02 4.45 8.87
N PHE A 83 10.66 3.50 9.54
CA PHE A 83 10.30 2.08 9.56
C PHE A 83 10.12 1.57 11.00
N PRO A 84 9.09 2.03 11.73
CA PRO A 84 8.87 1.56 13.09
C PRO A 84 8.38 0.11 13.09
N MET A 85 9.28 -0.79 13.42
CA MET A 85 9.05 -2.22 13.55
C MET A 85 9.19 -2.65 15.00
N ARG A 86 8.23 -3.43 15.47
CA ARG A 86 8.23 -4.05 16.79
C ARG A 86 7.60 -5.44 16.73
N ALA A 87 7.83 -6.27 17.73
CA ALA A 87 7.17 -7.55 17.84
C ALA A 87 5.64 -7.37 17.83
N PRO A 88 4.90 -8.11 16.98
CA PRO A 88 3.44 -8.02 16.91
C PRO A 88 2.78 -8.41 18.23
N LYS A 89 1.80 -7.63 18.66
CA LYS A 89 0.93 -7.99 19.79
C LYS A 89 -0.21 -8.89 19.29
N LYS A 90 -0.76 -9.76 20.14
CA LYS A 90 -1.89 -10.64 19.78
C LYS A 90 -3.08 -9.88 19.17
N LYS A 91 -3.42 -8.72 19.72
CA LYS A 91 -4.51 -7.87 19.21
C LYS A 91 -4.21 -7.31 17.80
N ASP A 92 -2.95 -6.99 17.50
CA ASP A 92 -2.54 -6.50 16.19
C ASP A 92 -2.65 -7.62 15.14
N LEU A 93 -2.28 -8.87 15.52
CA LEU A 93 -2.43 -10.05 14.65
C LEU A 93 -3.90 -10.40 14.40
N LEU A 94 -4.77 -10.31 15.42
CA LEU A 94 -6.21 -10.52 15.23
C LEU A 94 -6.83 -9.47 14.31
N LEU A 95 -6.42 -8.20 14.45
CA LEU A 95 -6.83 -7.13 13.55
C LEU A 95 -6.37 -7.40 12.11
N ALA A 96 -5.12 -7.81 11.94
CA ALA A 96 -4.57 -8.17 10.63
C ALA A 96 -5.31 -9.35 10.00
N LEU A 97 -5.65 -10.39 10.78
CA LEU A 97 -6.42 -11.54 10.31
C LEU A 97 -7.83 -11.14 9.88
N ALA A 98 -8.55 -10.34 10.68
CA ALA A 98 -9.87 -9.84 10.30
C ALA A 98 -9.79 -8.97 9.04
N GLY A 99 -8.78 -8.09 8.94
CA GLY A 99 -8.51 -7.28 7.75
C GLY A 99 -8.16 -8.12 6.52
N PHE A 100 -7.37 -9.17 6.67
CA PHE A 100 -7.01 -10.10 5.60
C PHE A 100 -8.24 -10.82 5.03
N LEU A 101 -9.10 -11.37 5.90
CA LEU A 101 -10.34 -12.01 5.46
C LEU A 101 -11.28 -11.01 4.76
N THR A 102 -11.40 -9.81 5.31
CA THR A 102 -12.17 -8.74 4.66
C THR A 102 -11.62 -8.42 3.27
N LEU A 103 -10.30 -8.31 3.15
CA LEU A 103 -9.64 -7.97 1.90
C LEU A 103 -9.85 -9.04 0.83
N ILE A 104 -9.77 -10.33 1.18
CA ILE A 104 -10.04 -11.45 0.27
C ILE A 104 -11.43 -11.31 -0.36
N PHE A 105 -12.47 -11.21 0.46
CA PHE A 105 -13.84 -11.17 -0.05
C PHE A 105 -14.17 -9.86 -0.77
N LEU A 106 -13.62 -8.74 -0.28
CA LEU A 106 -13.82 -7.43 -0.90
C LEU A 106 -13.15 -7.36 -2.29
N THR A 107 -11.89 -7.80 -2.40
CA THR A 107 -11.19 -7.81 -3.69
C THR A 107 -11.79 -8.83 -4.66
N ALA A 108 -12.25 -9.98 -4.18
CA ALA A 108 -12.99 -10.93 -5.01
C ALA A 108 -14.29 -10.33 -5.57
N ALA A 109 -15.07 -9.63 -4.74
CA ALA A 109 -16.28 -8.96 -5.16
C ALA A 109 -15.99 -7.81 -6.16
N ILE A 110 -14.94 -7.00 -5.92
CA ILE A 110 -14.53 -5.93 -6.84
C ILE A 110 -14.06 -6.52 -8.18
N LYS A 111 -13.22 -7.57 -8.15
CA LYS A 111 -12.79 -8.25 -9.39
C LYS A 111 -13.97 -8.77 -10.18
N TYR A 112 -14.91 -9.42 -9.53
CA TYR A 112 -16.13 -9.89 -10.19
C TYR A 112 -16.93 -8.75 -10.82
N ALA A 113 -17.07 -7.63 -10.11
CA ALA A 113 -17.80 -6.46 -10.61
C ALA A 113 -17.11 -5.77 -11.79
N LEU A 114 -15.77 -5.74 -11.81
CA LEU A 114 -14.99 -5.08 -12.87
C LEU A 114 -14.77 -5.95 -14.10
N PHE A 115 -14.53 -7.25 -13.92
CA PHE A 115 -14.10 -8.15 -15.00
C PHE A 115 -15.14 -9.20 -15.38
N GLY A 116 -16.19 -9.40 -14.57
CA GLY A 116 -17.18 -10.44 -14.83
C GLY A 116 -16.54 -11.83 -14.92
N GLY A 117 -16.70 -12.53 -16.05
CA GLY A 117 -16.08 -13.84 -16.32
C GLY A 117 -14.79 -13.78 -17.14
N GLU A 118 -14.33 -12.58 -17.53
CA GLU A 118 -13.22 -12.40 -18.49
C GLU A 118 -11.83 -12.31 -17.84
N PHE A 119 -11.74 -12.42 -16.52
CA PHE A 119 -10.45 -12.38 -15.84
C PHE A 119 -9.65 -13.67 -16.10
N ASP A 120 -8.42 -13.54 -16.60
CA ASP A 120 -7.56 -14.71 -16.79
C ASP A 120 -6.92 -15.12 -15.45
N TYR A 121 -7.46 -16.19 -14.87
CA TYR A 121 -6.97 -16.78 -13.63
C TYR A 121 -5.71 -17.65 -13.79
N ARG A 122 -5.20 -17.81 -15.04
CA ARG A 122 -3.99 -18.59 -15.33
C ARG A 122 -2.72 -17.80 -15.12
N GLU A 123 -2.85 -16.51 -14.99
CA GLU A 123 -1.73 -15.57 -14.92
C GLU A 123 -1.82 -14.70 -13.67
N ILE A 124 -0.65 -14.39 -13.12
CA ILE A 124 -0.48 -13.43 -12.03
C ILE A 124 0.16 -12.19 -12.63
N SER A 125 -0.56 -11.08 -12.66
CA SER A 125 0.00 -9.80 -13.08
C SER A 125 0.57 -9.03 -11.90
N LEU A 126 1.86 -8.69 -11.97
CA LEU A 126 2.57 -7.90 -10.97
C LEU A 126 3.42 -6.83 -11.66
N TYR A 127 3.15 -5.55 -11.42
CA TYR A 127 3.84 -4.39 -12.04
C TYR A 127 3.89 -4.43 -13.58
N GLY A 128 2.92 -5.13 -14.18
CA GLY A 128 2.89 -5.36 -15.61
C GLY A 128 3.67 -6.57 -16.11
N PHE A 129 4.38 -7.26 -15.22
CA PHE A 129 4.91 -8.59 -15.51
C PHE A 129 3.79 -9.62 -15.43
N VAL A 130 3.78 -10.56 -16.37
CA VAL A 130 2.81 -11.65 -16.41
C VAL A 130 3.51 -12.94 -16.03
N LEU A 131 3.08 -13.54 -14.93
CA LEU A 131 3.64 -14.77 -14.39
C LEU A 131 2.61 -15.90 -14.50
N SER A 132 3.04 -17.06 -14.99
CA SER A 132 2.21 -18.25 -14.97
C SER A 132 2.05 -18.79 -13.55
N PHE A 133 0.91 -19.43 -13.26
CA PHE A 133 0.73 -20.13 -11.98
C PHE A 133 1.76 -21.25 -11.84
N PRO A 134 2.38 -21.39 -10.64
CA PRO A 134 3.39 -22.39 -10.42
C PRO A 134 2.81 -23.80 -10.51
N ALA A 135 3.47 -24.67 -11.28
CA ALA A 135 3.10 -26.07 -11.48
C ALA A 135 3.92 -27.04 -10.61
N SER A 136 5.07 -26.61 -10.12
CA SER A 136 5.98 -27.42 -9.30
C SER A 136 6.30 -26.74 -7.96
N VAL A 137 6.79 -27.51 -6.98
CA VAL A 137 7.21 -26.96 -5.66
C VAL A 137 8.32 -25.91 -5.83
N GLY A 138 9.26 -26.12 -6.74
CA GLY A 138 10.35 -25.16 -7.01
C GLY A 138 9.81 -23.85 -7.57
N GLU A 139 8.89 -23.89 -8.52
CA GLU A 139 8.23 -22.72 -9.08
C GLU A 139 7.37 -22.01 -8.02
N TRP A 140 6.69 -22.77 -7.15
CA TRP A 140 5.91 -22.20 -6.06
C TRP A 140 6.80 -21.44 -5.08
N LEU A 141 7.95 -22.02 -4.69
CA LEU A 141 8.91 -21.31 -3.84
C LEU A 141 9.42 -20.03 -4.51
N LEU A 142 9.75 -20.10 -5.79
CA LEU A 142 10.22 -18.93 -6.53
C LEU A 142 9.11 -17.85 -6.63
N ALA A 143 7.88 -18.26 -6.93
CA ALA A 143 6.71 -17.36 -6.95
C ALA A 143 6.43 -16.77 -5.57
N PHE A 144 6.58 -17.53 -4.49
CA PHE A 144 6.46 -17.02 -3.12
C PHE A 144 7.43 -15.85 -2.86
N PHE A 145 8.68 -16.01 -3.25
CA PHE A 145 9.66 -14.92 -3.09
C PHE A 145 9.37 -13.73 -4.03
N ALA A 146 8.99 -14.01 -5.29
CA ALA A 146 8.81 -13.01 -6.33
C ALA A 146 7.51 -12.22 -6.21
N VAL A 147 6.43 -12.84 -5.71
CA VAL A 147 5.07 -12.25 -5.70
C VAL A 147 4.62 -11.92 -4.28
N ALA A 148 4.96 -12.75 -3.28
CA ALA A 148 4.46 -12.57 -1.93
C ALA A 148 5.46 -11.88 -1.01
N LEU A 149 6.68 -12.40 -0.87
CA LEU A 149 7.60 -11.95 0.18
C LEU A 149 8.29 -10.64 -0.17
N LEU A 150 9.02 -10.59 -1.29
CA LEU A 150 9.85 -9.43 -1.64
C LEU A 150 9.00 -8.19 -1.98
N PRO A 151 7.94 -8.28 -2.81
CA PRO A 151 7.06 -7.15 -3.05
C PRO A 151 6.43 -6.61 -1.76
N ALA A 152 5.91 -7.48 -0.89
CA ALA A 152 5.32 -7.05 0.38
C ALA A 152 6.31 -6.27 1.25
N ILE A 153 7.57 -6.73 1.36
CA ILE A 153 8.58 -6.01 2.14
C ILE A 153 8.89 -4.66 1.47
N MET A 154 9.18 -4.65 0.18
CA MET A 154 9.62 -3.46 -0.54
C MET A 154 8.53 -2.40 -0.66
N GLU A 155 7.30 -2.81 -0.96
CA GLU A 155 6.17 -1.89 -1.03
C GLU A 155 5.83 -1.30 0.34
N GLU A 156 5.80 -2.12 1.40
CA GLU A 156 5.49 -1.63 2.73
C GLU A 156 6.57 -0.66 3.25
N LEU A 157 7.84 -0.93 3.00
CA LEU A 157 8.93 0.01 3.31
C LEU A 157 8.76 1.32 2.52
N THR A 158 8.45 1.22 1.23
CA THR A 158 8.31 2.39 0.36
C THR A 158 7.06 3.19 0.71
N PHE A 159 5.88 2.57 0.71
CA PHE A 159 4.62 3.31 0.82
C PHE A 159 4.18 3.55 2.27
N ARG A 160 4.25 2.56 3.18
CA ARG A 160 3.85 2.69 4.60
C ARG A 160 5.00 3.13 5.49
N GLY A 161 6.23 2.99 5.00
CA GLY A 161 7.42 3.61 5.60
C GLY A 161 7.61 5.04 5.09
N ALA A 162 8.32 5.18 3.98
CA ALA A 162 8.82 6.46 3.47
C ALA A 162 7.72 7.44 3.05
N VAL A 163 6.78 7.02 2.18
CA VAL A 163 5.70 7.88 1.68
C VAL A 163 4.75 8.29 2.80
N TYR A 164 4.29 7.34 3.61
CA TYR A 164 3.41 7.62 4.74
C TYR A 164 4.06 8.57 5.75
N TYR A 165 5.36 8.42 6.01
CA TYR A 165 6.11 9.29 6.89
C TYR A 165 6.14 10.74 6.37
N GLU A 166 6.33 10.94 5.07
CA GLU A 166 6.37 12.29 4.48
C GLU A 166 5.03 13.01 4.61
N TYR A 167 3.92 12.29 4.35
CA TYR A 167 2.57 12.87 4.45
C TYR A 167 2.01 12.95 5.88
N ARG A 168 2.71 12.43 6.90
CA ARG A 168 2.22 12.42 8.30
C ARG A 168 1.82 13.80 8.82
N MET A 169 2.49 14.85 8.37
CA MET A 169 2.20 16.25 8.75
C MET A 169 0.83 16.72 8.21
N ALA A 170 0.37 16.17 7.11
CA ALA A 170 -0.94 16.46 6.52
C ALA A 170 -2.09 15.73 7.24
N GLY A 171 -1.78 14.87 8.20
CA GLY A 171 -2.75 14.09 8.97
C GLY A 171 -2.85 12.65 8.50
N VAL A 172 -3.40 11.82 9.38
CA VAL A 172 -3.44 10.36 9.22
C VAL A 172 -4.21 9.91 7.98
N LEU A 173 -5.41 10.47 7.78
CA LEU A 173 -6.24 10.11 6.61
C LEU A 173 -5.54 10.48 5.31
N THR A 174 -4.98 11.67 5.25
CA THR A 174 -4.22 12.15 4.08
C THR A 174 -3.02 11.25 3.81
N SER A 175 -2.26 10.88 4.86
CA SER A 175 -1.12 9.96 4.71
C SER A 175 -1.55 8.60 4.19
N ALA A 176 -2.65 8.04 4.71
CA ALA A 176 -3.17 6.76 4.27
C ALA A 176 -3.65 6.81 2.81
N VAL A 177 -4.42 7.84 2.45
CA VAL A 177 -4.95 8.01 1.08
C VAL A 177 -3.82 8.25 0.08
N MET A 178 -2.89 9.17 0.37
CA MET A 178 -1.78 9.49 -0.54
C MET A 178 -0.82 8.31 -0.70
N SER A 179 -0.49 7.61 0.39
CA SER A 179 0.32 6.40 0.32
C SER A 179 -0.34 5.32 -0.55
N SER A 180 -1.66 5.16 -0.42
CA SER A 180 -2.43 4.19 -1.20
C SER A 180 -2.58 4.61 -2.66
N LEU A 181 -2.79 5.89 -2.91
CA LEU A 181 -2.85 6.45 -4.26
C LEU A 181 -1.53 6.24 -5.01
N LEU A 182 -0.40 6.60 -4.40
CA LEU A 182 0.90 6.46 -5.02
C LEU A 182 1.27 4.98 -5.28
N ALA A 183 0.92 4.08 -4.36
CA ALA A 183 1.09 2.64 -4.59
C ALA A 183 0.23 2.14 -5.76
N SER A 184 -1.01 2.63 -5.89
CA SER A 184 -1.95 2.18 -6.93
C SER A 184 -1.53 2.61 -8.34
N LEU A 185 -0.79 3.71 -8.46
CA LEU A 185 -0.24 4.16 -9.75
C LEU A 185 0.80 3.17 -10.31
N LEU A 186 1.35 2.26 -9.49
CA LEU A 186 2.26 1.20 -9.98
C LEU A 186 1.51 0.01 -10.60
N SER A 187 0.17 0.01 -10.60
CA SER A 187 -0.62 -1.04 -11.27
C SER A 187 -0.53 -0.99 -12.80
N PHE A 188 -0.14 0.15 -13.38
CA PHE A 188 -0.10 0.41 -14.82
C PHE A 188 -1.41 0.13 -15.57
N SER A 189 -2.54 0.05 -14.88
CA SER A 189 -3.84 -0.31 -15.45
C SER A 189 -4.97 0.40 -14.74
N PHE A 190 -5.88 1.01 -15.49
CA PHE A 190 -7.10 1.62 -14.94
C PHE A 190 -8.02 0.59 -14.28
N ALA A 191 -8.08 -0.62 -14.84
CA ALA A 191 -8.95 -1.68 -14.34
C ALA A 191 -8.44 -2.27 -13.02
N VAL A 192 -7.12 -2.40 -12.87
CA VAL A 192 -6.48 -2.96 -11.66
C VAL A 192 -6.28 -1.89 -10.57
N PHE A 193 -6.22 -0.60 -10.94
CA PHE A 193 -6.02 0.51 -10.01
C PHE A 193 -6.96 0.49 -8.79
N PRO A 194 -8.31 0.30 -8.92
CA PRO A 194 -9.19 0.28 -7.76
C PRO A 194 -8.88 -0.86 -6.78
N LEU A 195 -8.48 -2.02 -7.28
CA LEU A 195 -8.10 -3.18 -6.46
C LEU A 195 -6.86 -2.88 -5.63
N VAL A 196 -5.81 -2.35 -6.27
CA VAL A 196 -4.56 -1.99 -5.59
C VAL A 196 -4.80 -0.84 -4.62
N PHE A 197 -5.66 0.13 -4.97
CA PHE A 197 -6.00 1.24 -4.07
C PHE A 197 -6.71 0.76 -2.80
N VAL A 198 -7.70 -0.11 -2.92
CA VAL A 198 -8.44 -0.64 -1.77
C VAL A 198 -7.53 -1.48 -0.87
N SER A 199 -6.75 -2.42 -1.44
CA SER A 199 -5.81 -3.23 -0.65
C SER A 199 -4.74 -2.38 0.02
N SER A 200 -4.18 -1.43 -0.71
CA SER A 200 -3.20 -0.47 -0.21
C SER A 200 -3.76 0.40 0.93
N LEU A 201 -5.03 0.79 0.85
CA LEU A 201 -5.72 1.55 1.90
C LEU A 201 -5.87 0.72 3.19
N PHE A 202 -6.23 -0.57 3.07
CA PHE A 202 -6.26 -1.50 4.21
C PHE A 202 -4.89 -1.61 4.90
N PHE A 203 -3.80 -1.77 4.15
CA PHE A 203 -2.45 -1.80 4.71
C PHE A 203 -2.08 -0.49 5.40
N SER A 204 -2.45 0.66 4.83
CA SER A 204 -2.21 1.98 5.42
C SER A 204 -3.02 2.19 6.71
N ILE A 205 -4.27 1.72 6.77
CA ILE A 205 -5.10 1.73 7.97
C ILE A 205 -4.49 0.85 9.06
N LEU A 206 -4.04 -0.37 8.72
CA LEU A 206 -3.33 -1.24 9.67
C LEU A 206 -2.07 -0.59 10.21
N ARG A 207 -1.27 0.04 9.35
CA ARG A 207 -0.09 0.80 9.75
C ARG A 207 -0.44 1.89 10.76
N PHE A 208 -1.51 2.62 10.52
CA PHE A 208 -2.03 3.63 11.45
C PHE A 208 -2.50 3.01 12.76
N LEU A 209 -3.39 2.02 12.71
CA LEU A 209 -4.01 1.43 13.89
C LEU A 209 -3.01 0.74 14.80
N THR A 210 -2.00 0.08 14.25
CA THR A 210 -1.00 -0.65 15.03
C THR A 210 0.24 0.18 15.37
N GLY A 211 0.53 1.25 14.61
CA GLY A 211 1.77 2.00 14.71
C GLY A 211 3.02 1.14 14.43
N ASN A 212 2.85 0.00 13.75
CA ASN A 212 3.87 -1.01 13.52
C ASN A 212 3.87 -1.42 12.05
N LEU A 213 5.00 -1.28 11.37
CA LEU A 213 5.13 -1.61 9.95
C LEU A 213 5.13 -3.13 9.68
N ALA A 214 5.53 -3.94 10.66
CA ALA A 214 5.53 -5.39 10.53
C ALA A 214 4.13 -5.97 10.31
N ILE A 215 3.07 -5.33 10.81
CA ILE A 215 1.69 -5.83 10.69
C ILE A 215 1.16 -5.76 9.25
N PRO A 216 1.19 -4.61 8.56
CA PRO A 216 0.81 -4.59 7.15
C PRO A 216 1.72 -5.45 6.28
N MET A 217 3.04 -5.55 6.57
CA MET A 217 3.93 -6.49 5.86
C MET A 217 3.45 -7.93 5.97
N LEU A 218 3.14 -8.40 7.19
CA LEU A 218 2.65 -9.77 7.41
C LEU A 218 1.33 -10.01 6.68
N MET A 219 0.40 -9.04 6.74
CA MET A 219 -0.87 -9.15 6.02
C MET A 219 -0.66 -9.14 4.50
N HIS A 220 0.28 -8.32 3.99
CA HIS A 220 0.60 -8.27 2.56
C HIS A 220 1.24 -9.59 2.08
N ILE A 221 2.17 -10.15 2.85
CA ILE A 221 2.74 -11.49 2.56
C ILE A 221 1.62 -12.55 2.52
N ALA A 222 0.73 -12.56 3.51
CA ALA A 222 -0.39 -13.49 3.54
C ALA A 222 -1.32 -13.31 2.32
N TYR A 223 -1.56 -12.06 1.90
CA TYR A 223 -2.34 -11.76 0.70
C TYR A 223 -1.64 -12.23 -0.58
N GLY A 224 -0.32 -12.06 -0.70
CA GLY A 224 0.47 -12.60 -1.80
C GLY A 224 0.43 -14.13 -1.86
N ILE A 225 0.53 -14.81 -0.71
CA ILE A 225 0.36 -16.28 -0.64
C ILE A 225 -1.04 -16.69 -1.11
N TYR A 226 -2.08 -15.98 -0.66
CA TYR A 226 -3.44 -16.21 -1.13
C TYR A 226 -3.54 -16.09 -2.65
N THR A 227 -2.95 -15.05 -3.23
CA THR A 227 -2.97 -14.81 -4.69
C THR A 227 -2.34 -15.98 -5.47
N ILE A 228 -1.19 -16.49 -5.03
CA ILE A 228 -0.50 -17.59 -5.74
C ILE A 228 -1.07 -18.98 -5.45
N THR A 229 -1.94 -19.15 -4.44
CA THR A 229 -2.45 -20.49 -4.06
C THR A 229 -3.96 -20.63 -4.22
N PHE A 230 -4.75 -19.70 -3.71
CA PHE A 230 -6.19 -19.86 -3.52
C PHE A 230 -7.04 -18.97 -4.44
N GLU A 231 -6.52 -17.86 -4.93
CA GLU A 231 -7.32 -16.87 -5.66
C GLU A 231 -8.01 -17.45 -6.90
N LYS A 232 -7.32 -18.32 -7.65
CA LYS A 232 -7.89 -19.01 -8.81
C LYS A 232 -9.13 -19.82 -8.49
N TYR A 233 -9.19 -20.47 -7.32
CA TYR A 233 -10.33 -21.29 -6.91
C TYR A 233 -11.54 -20.42 -6.54
N ILE A 234 -11.30 -19.33 -5.83
CA ILE A 234 -12.34 -18.35 -5.50
C ILE A 234 -12.91 -17.74 -6.79
N TRP A 235 -12.04 -17.45 -7.75
CA TRP A 235 -12.44 -16.94 -9.04
C TRP A 235 -13.26 -17.97 -9.84
N LEU A 236 -12.83 -19.23 -9.91
CA LEU A 236 -13.58 -20.29 -10.58
C LEU A 236 -15.00 -20.45 -10.01
N MET A 237 -15.18 -20.27 -8.70
CA MET A 237 -16.51 -20.25 -8.06
C MET A 237 -17.38 -19.09 -8.57
N SER A 238 -16.79 -17.94 -8.88
CA SER A 238 -17.54 -16.74 -9.33
C SER A 238 -18.08 -16.88 -10.74
N ILE A 239 -17.38 -17.59 -11.63
CA ILE A 239 -17.74 -17.74 -13.05
C ILE A 239 -18.64 -18.95 -13.32
N SER A 240 -18.56 -20.01 -12.49
CA SER A 240 -19.40 -21.20 -12.64
C SER A 240 -20.87 -20.89 -12.33
N SER A 241 -21.78 -21.28 -13.22
CA SER A 241 -23.22 -21.10 -13.02
C SER A 241 -23.75 -21.81 -11.77
N GLU A 242 -23.17 -22.95 -11.40
CA GLU A 242 -23.57 -23.75 -10.24
C GLU A 242 -23.13 -23.13 -8.91
N SER A 243 -21.94 -22.53 -8.87
CA SER A 243 -21.35 -22.00 -7.63
C SER A 243 -21.43 -20.49 -7.46
N ARG A 244 -21.91 -19.75 -8.47
CA ARG A 244 -21.99 -18.28 -8.43
C ARG A 244 -22.83 -17.75 -7.26
N THR A 245 -23.98 -18.40 -6.96
CA THR A 245 -24.81 -18.01 -5.82
C THR A 245 -24.06 -18.22 -4.51
N LEU A 246 -23.37 -19.36 -4.36
CA LEU A 246 -22.53 -19.63 -3.20
C LEU A 246 -21.41 -18.60 -3.05
N PHE A 247 -20.74 -18.26 -4.14
CA PHE A 247 -19.73 -17.18 -4.17
C PHE A 247 -20.30 -15.85 -3.67
N GLY A 248 -21.47 -15.43 -4.16
CA GLY A 248 -22.14 -14.22 -3.69
C GLY A 248 -22.46 -14.26 -2.20
N VAL A 249 -23.00 -15.37 -1.70
CA VAL A 249 -23.28 -15.58 -0.27
C VAL A 249 -22.00 -15.50 0.56
N LEU A 250 -20.91 -16.14 0.11
CA LEU A 250 -19.62 -16.10 0.81
C LEU A 250 -19.08 -14.65 0.89
N CYS A 251 -19.12 -13.91 -0.20
CA CYS A 251 -18.67 -12.51 -0.22
C CYS A 251 -19.48 -11.62 0.72
N VAL A 252 -20.80 -11.76 0.74
CA VAL A 252 -21.68 -10.92 1.58
C VAL A 252 -21.59 -11.33 3.05
N VAL A 253 -21.72 -12.63 3.35
CA VAL A 253 -21.79 -13.11 4.74
C VAL A 253 -20.43 -13.07 5.40
N PHE A 254 -19.42 -13.75 4.82
CA PHE A 254 -18.10 -13.81 5.44
C PHE A 254 -17.33 -12.49 5.28
N GLY A 255 -17.48 -11.81 4.16
CA GLY A 255 -16.96 -10.46 3.96
C GLY A 255 -17.56 -9.47 4.94
N GLY A 256 -18.90 -9.51 5.15
CA GLY A 256 -19.61 -8.68 6.12
C GLY A 256 -19.20 -8.96 7.56
N ILE A 257 -19.13 -10.24 7.96
CA ILE A 257 -18.70 -10.63 9.32
C ILE A 257 -17.25 -10.20 9.57
N SER A 258 -16.34 -10.46 8.62
CA SER A 258 -14.93 -10.11 8.78
C SER A 258 -14.72 -8.59 8.83
N LEU A 259 -15.45 -7.82 8.03
CA LEU A 259 -15.45 -6.36 8.07
C LEU A 259 -15.96 -5.84 9.41
N TYR A 260 -17.06 -6.39 9.92
CA TYR A 260 -17.57 -6.02 11.24
C TYR A 260 -16.54 -6.28 12.33
N LEU A 261 -15.90 -7.47 12.33
CA LEU A 261 -14.85 -7.81 13.28
C LEU A 261 -13.65 -6.87 13.16
N PHE A 262 -13.23 -6.55 11.95
CA PHE A 262 -12.15 -5.60 11.70
C PHE A 262 -12.48 -4.22 12.28
N LEU A 263 -13.67 -3.67 12.01
CA LEU A 263 -14.10 -2.37 12.51
C LEU A 263 -14.22 -2.35 14.02
N HIS A 264 -14.77 -3.41 14.63
CA HIS A 264 -14.89 -3.55 16.08
C HIS A 264 -13.51 -3.59 16.77
N LEU A 265 -12.56 -4.36 16.23
CA LEU A 265 -11.19 -4.42 16.75
C LEU A 265 -10.46 -3.07 16.56
N ALA A 266 -10.65 -2.42 15.42
CA ALA A 266 -10.09 -1.09 15.14
C ALA A 266 -10.59 -0.05 16.15
N GLU A 267 -11.90 -0.02 16.40
CA GLU A 267 -12.50 0.87 17.40
C GLU A 267 -11.93 0.63 18.80
N LYS A 268 -11.82 -0.63 19.22
CA LYS A 268 -11.22 -1.00 20.51
C LYS A 268 -9.78 -0.48 20.64
N ILE A 269 -8.97 -0.65 19.61
CA ILE A 269 -7.58 -0.14 19.59
C ILE A 269 -7.55 1.38 19.68
N LEU A 270 -8.42 2.09 18.94
CA LEU A 270 -8.51 3.54 18.98
C LEU A 270 -8.95 4.06 20.36
N ARG A 271 -9.94 3.40 20.99
CA ARG A 271 -10.39 3.74 22.35
C ARG A 271 -9.30 3.53 23.40
N GLU A 272 -8.53 2.43 23.31
CA GLU A 272 -7.39 2.17 24.19
C GLU A 272 -6.32 3.25 24.05
N ARG A 273 -6.00 3.68 22.82
CA ARG A 273 -5.03 4.75 22.58
C ARG A 273 -5.50 6.09 23.10
N ALA A 274 -6.77 6.43 22.92
CA ALA A 274 -7.32 7.68 23.44
C ALA A 274 -7.25 7.77 24.97
N LYS A 275 -7.25 6.62 25.67
CA LYS A 275 -7.12 6.57 27.14
C LYS A 275 -5.67 6.73 27.62
N THR A 276 -4.69 6.31 26.82
CA THR A 276 -3.27 6.31 27.21
C THR A 276 -2.56 7.62 26.92
N GLU A 277 -3.25 8.64 26.37
CA GLU A 277 -2.65 9.92 25.95
C GLU A 277 -1.35 9.75 25.13
N GLU A 278 -1.13 8.57 24.53
CA GLU A 278 0.02 8.35 23.68
C GLU A 278 -0.06 9.33 22.50
N SER A 279 0.65 10.42 22.68
CA SER A 279 0.97 11.52 21.77
C SER A 279 0.05 11.62 20.55
N ALA A 280 -0.87 12.59 20.61
CA ALA A 280 -1.61 13.00 19.42
C ALA A 280 -0.59 13.19 18.28
N PRO A 281 -0.81 12.60 17.12
CA PRO A 281 0.08 12.82 15.99
C PRO A 281 0.22 14.32 15.78
N VAL A 282 1.45 14.79 15.54
CA VAL A 282 1.73 16.20 15.26
C VAL A 282 0.82 16.62 14.09
N ARG A 283 -0.24 17.36 14.41
CA ARG A 283 -1.19 17.88 13.43
C ARG A 283 -0.86 19.33 13.13
N ALA A 284 -0.83 19.67 11.87
CA ALA A 284 -0.82 21.09 11.50
C ALA A 284 -2.06 21.79 12.10
N PRO A 285 -1.95 23.01 12.60
CA PRO A 285 -3.10 23.79 13.05
C PRO A 285 -4.18 23.84 11.95
N LYS A 286 -5.47 23.78 12.32
CA LYS A 286 -6.59 23.66 11.37
C LYS A 286 -6.53 24.66 10.21
N HIS A 287 -6.13 25.89 10.46
CA HIS A 287 -6.00 26.94 9.45
C HIS A 287 -4.85 26.70 8.44
N LYS A 288 -3.90 25.80 8.76
CA LYS A 288 -2.80 25.44 7.86
C LYS A 288 -3.11 24.19 7.01
N HIS A 289 -4.22 23.49 7.26
CA HIS A 289 -4.56 22.27 6.47
C HIS A 289 -4.78 22.57 4.99
N VAL A 290 -5.42 23.70 4.66
CA VAL A 290 -5.64 24.12 3.27
C VAL A 290 -4.30 24.40 2.57
N LEU A 291 -3.35 25.05 3.25
CA LEU A 291 -2.01 25.30 2.72
C LEU A 291 -1.24 24.01 2.50
N VAL A 292 -1.33 23.08 3.45
CA VAL A 292 -0.70 21.76 3.34
C VAL A 292 -1.26 20.97 2.15
N LEU A 293 -2.58 20.96 1.97
CA LEU A 293 -3.22 20.35 0.81
C LEU A 293 -2.79 21.01 -0.50
N PHE A 294 -2.71 22.35 -0.50
CA PHE A 294 -2.24 23.10 -1.67
C PHE A 294 -0.78 22.74 -2.01
N ASP A 295 0.13 22.72 -1.02
CA ASP A 295 1.53 22.32 -1.21
C ASP A 295 1.64 20.87 -1.74
N MET A 296 0.79 19.96 -1.29
CA MET A 296 0.75 18.59 -1.79
C MET A 296 0.30 18.53 -3.25
N LEU A 297 -0.80 19.21 -3.58
CA LEU A 297 -1.39 19.18 -4.93
C LEU A 297 -0.56 19.96 -5.94
N THR A 298 0.21 20.94 -5.50
CA THR A 298 1.10 21.75 -6.38
C THR A 298 2.50 21.16 -6.50
N ALA A 299 2.80 20.01 -5.84
CA ALA A 299 4.09 19.34 -5.99
C ALA A 299 4.29 18.89 -7.45
N PRO A 300 5.29 19.41 -8.17
CA PRO A 300 5.49 19.09 -9.59
C PRO A 300 5.77 17.60 -9.81
N THR A 301 6.43 16.94 -8.87
CA THR A 301 6.70 15.49 -8.91
C THR A 301 5.43 14.65 -8.88
N LEU A 302 4.37 15.12 -8.21
CA LEU A 302 3.06 14.44 -8.22
C LEU A 302 2.45 14.48 -9.64
N TRP A 303 2.48 15.66 -10.29
CA TRP A 303 1.95 15.78 -11.65
C TRP A 303 2.78 15.00 -12.67
N MET A 304 4.11 15.00 -12.53
CA MET A 304 4.98 14.16 -13.36
C MET A 304 4.63 12.67 -13.23
N LEU A 305 4.40 12.20 -12.01
CA LEU A 305 3.99 10.81 -11.75
C LEU A 305 2.61 10.51 -12.36
N LEU A 306 1.64 11.40 -12.19
CA LEU A 306 0.30 11.24 -12.77
C LEU A 306 0.33 11.23 -14.30
N CYS A 307 1.10 12.13 -14.91
CA CYS A 307 1.28 12.12 -16.37
C CYS A 307 1.95 10.84 -16.84
N ALA A 308 3.00 10.38 -16.18
CA ALA A 308 3.68 9.14 -16.52
C ALA A 308 2.73 7.94 -16.42
N TYR A 309 1.96 7.85 -15.33
CA TYR A 309 0.94 6.80 -15.18
C TYR A 309 -0.10 6.85 -16.30
N LEU A 310 -0.66 8.02 -16.59
CA LEU A 310 -1.67 8.19 -17.63
C LEU A 310 -1.16 7.75 -19.00
N ILE A 311 0.06 8.15 -19.36
CA ILE A 311 0.69 7.74 -20.63
C ILE A 311 0.77 6.21 -20.71
N VAL A 312 1.29 5.56 -19.65
CA VAL A 312 1.45 4.11 -19.63
C VAL A 312 0.12 3.38 -19.65
N ALA A 313 -0.85 3.83 -18.82
CA ALA A 313 -2.16 3.21 -18.74
C ALA A 313 -2.94 3.34 -20.06
N VAL A 314 -2.82 4.48 -20.75
CA VAL A 314 -3.41 4.69 -22.09
C VAL A 314 -2.72 3.81 -23.12
N VAL A 315 -1.39 3.77 -23.15
CA VAL A 315 -0.66 2.89 -24.10
C VAL A 315 -1.09 1.44 -23.94
N ARG A 316 -1.21 0.96 -22.69
CA ARG A 316 -1.65 -0.41 -22.39
C ARG A 316 -3.13 -0.68 -22.70
N LEU A 317 -3.96 0.34 -22.78
CA LEU A 317 -5.37 0.18 -23.18
C LEU A 317 -5.51 -0.10 -24.69
N PHE A 318 -4.54 0.35 -25.49
CA PHE A 318 -4.55 0.20 -26.95
C PHE A 318 -3.53 -0.84 -27.48
N ALA A 319 -2.68 -1.41 -26.61
CA ALA A 319 -1.75 -2.49 -26.94
C ALA A 319 -2.42 -3.86 -26.72
#